data_2aa47131efdfee6d5bec496fba2c0b00
#
_entry.id   2aa47131efdfee6d5bec496fba2c0b00
#
_cell.length_a   1.000
_cell.length_b   1.000
_cell.length_c   1.000
_cell.angle_alpha   90.00
_cell.angle_beta   90.00
_cell.angle_gamma   90.00
#
_symmetry.space_group_name_H-M   'P 1'
#
loop_
_entity.id
_entity.type
_entity.pdbx_description
1 polymer ?
#
loop_
_entity_poly.entity_id
_entity_poly.type
_entity_poly.pdbx_seq_one_letter_code
_entity_poly.pdbx_strand_id
1 'polypeptide(L)'
;MSHFAPRCLSIDLEVGLRDSRIHRFAAVRGDQPETALHFRQGNLPAALEQLDALAEGARFLLGHNLIAFDLPHLAAAKPDLRLLKLPVVDTLWLNPLAFPRNPYHHLVKHYQDGQLKRGRVNDPLLDAQLTLEVFRNQHAALAKTAPDLVLAWHWLTTANNGGAGLDRFFMSLRHKARPGDDEALAAICAQLAGQACQTYMGDILADAAGQGWALAYALAWLSVAGGNSVMPPWVRHQFPQAGVLIRRLRDSACADPACAWCRERHDAQKELAHWFGF
;
A
#
# COMPACT_ATOMS: atom_id res chain seq x y z
N MET A 1 1.17 17.40 20.46
CA MET A 1 1.06 16.19 19.59
C MET A 1 2.45 15.60 19.48
N SER A 2 2.69 14.36 19.96
CA SER A 2 3.99 13.71 19.79
C SER A 2 4.25 13.53 18.30
N HIS A 3 5.34 14.09 17.81
CA HIS A 3 5.72 14.00 16.41
C HIS A 3 6.11 12.55 16.12
N PHE A 4 5.34 11.86 15.26
CA PHE A 4 5.68 10.50 14.84
C PHE A 4 7.01 10.51 14.08
N ALA A 5 8.07 10.01 14.73
CA ALA A 5 9.41 9.92 14.18
C ALA A 5 9.79 8.43 13.98
N PRO A 6 9.54 7.86 12.80
CA PRO A 6 9.78 6.45 12.57
C PRO A 6 11.28 6.13 12.51
N ARG A 7 11.72 5.10 13.25
CA ARG A 7 13.10 4.60 13.21
C ARG A 7 13.33 3.80 11.93
N CYS A 8 13.32 4.47 10.78
CA CYS A 8 13.50 3.87 9.46
C CYS A 8 14.62 4.56 8.68
N LEU A 9 15.05 3.88 7.63
CA LEU A 9 15.85 4.47 6.56
C LEU A 9 14.97 4.60 5.33
N SER A 10 14.63 5.82 4.94
CA SER A 10 13.93 6.11 3.69
C SER A 10 14.93 6.21 2.56
N ILE A 11 14.72 5.45 1.48
CA ILE A 11 15.66 5.31 0.35
C ILE A 11 14.94 5.59 -0.94
N ASP A 12 15.62 6.22 -1.88
CA ASP A 12 15.21 6.36 -3.28
C ASP A 12 16.43 6.24 -4.20
N LEU A 13 16.27 5.52 -5.31
CA LEU A 13 17.32 5.26 -6.31
C LEU A 13 16.94 5.81 -7.67
N GLU A 14 17.98 6.21 -8.42
CA GLU A 14 17.90 6.50 -9.85
C GLU A 14 18.79 5.52 -10.61
N VAL A 15 18.19 4.76 -11.52
CA VAL A 15 18.89 3.79 -12.35
C VAL A 15 18.91 4.21 -13.81
N GLY A 16 19.94 3.79 -14.53
CA GLY A 16 20.05 4.07 -15.95
C GLY A 16 19.06 3.22 -16.76
N LEU A 17 18.35 3.85 -17.69
CA LEU A 17 17.37 3.19 -18.55
C LEU A 17 17.98 2.11 -19.48
N ARG A 18 19.29 2.21 -19.77
CA ARG A 18 19.98 1.31 -20.71
C ARG A 18 20.79 0.23 -20.04
N ASP A 19 21.33 0.51 -18.85
CA ASP A 19 22.29 -0.37 -18.18
C ASP A 19 21.77 -0.92 -16.84
N SER A 20 20.59 -0.44 -16.37
CA SER A 20 19.97 -0.82 -15.10
C SER A 20 20.90 -0.64 -13.89
N ARG A 21 21.97 0.18 -14.01
CA ARG A 21 22.90 0.49 -12.93
C ARG A 21 22.41 1.63 -12.09
N ILE A 22 22.73 1.61 -10.82
CA ILE A 22 22.47 2.71 -9.91
C ILE A 22 23.39 3.88 -10.27
N HIS A 23 22.80 4.99 -10.69
CA HIS A 23 23.52 6.22 -11.05
C HIS A 23 23.52 7.21 -9.91
N ARG A 24 22.42 7.29 -9.19
CA ARG A 24 22.25 8.17 -8.01
C ARG A 24 21.37 7.48 -7.00
N PHE A 25 21.55 7.82 -5.75
CA PHE A 25 20.62 7.46 -4.69
C PHE A 25 20.70 8.45 -3.55
N ALA A 26 19.66 8.47 -2.74
CA ALA A 26 19.71 9.14 -1.46
C ALA A 26 18.96 8.34 -0.40
N ALA A 27 19.33 8.60 0.85
CA ALA A 27 18.67 8.01 2.00
C ALA A 27 18.59 9.01 3.14
N VAL A 28 17.51 8.96 3.90
CA VAL A 28 17.24 9.85 5.05
C VAL A 28 16.76 9.02 6.23
N ARG A 29 17.28 9.30 7.41
CA ARG A 29 16.81 8.70 8.65
C ARG A 29 15.49 9.35 9.10
N GLY A 30 14.47 8.54 9.35
CA GLY A 30 13.17 9.04 9.79
C GLY A 30 13.15 9.60 11.21
N ASP A 31 14.02 9.08 12.09
CA ASP A 31 14.22 9.49 13.48
C ASP A 31 15.30 10.58 13.63
N GLN A 32 16.08 10.83 12.59
CA GLN A 32 17.16 11.82 12.52
C GLN A 32 17.14 12.47 11.13
N PRO A 33 16.14 13.30 10.80
CA PRO A 33 15.90 13.76 9.44
C PRO A 33 17.00 14.68 8.90
N GLU A 34 17.86 15.21 9.77
CA GLU A 34 19.09 15.94 9.41
C GLU A 34 20.19 15.01 8.90
N THR A 35 20.11 13.70 9.21
CA THR A 35 21.10 12.72 8.78
C THR A 35 20.67 12.11 7.44
N ALA A 36 21.33 12.57 6.39
CA ALA A 36 21.06 12.14 5.02
C ALA A 36 22.35 11.73 4.30
N LEU A 37 22.22 10.78 3.40
CA LEU A 37 23.27 10.40 2.44
C LEU A 37 22.75 10.69 1.04
N HIS A 38 23.62 11.31 0.21
CA HIS A 38 23.30 11.58 -1.18
C HIS A 38 24.47 11.19 -2.08
N PHE A 39 24.35 10.16 -2.85
CA PHE A 39 25.30 9.72 -3.86
C PHE A 39 24.87 10.23 -5.23
N ARG A 40 25.77 10.98 -5.88
CA ARG A 40 25.54 11.55 -7.22
C ARG A 40 26.47 10.98 -8.28
N GLN A 41 27.70 10.68 -7.90
CA GLN A 41 28.73 10.10 -8.77
C GLN A 41 29.91 9.62 -7.93
N GLY A 42 30.77 8.76 -8.49
CA GLY A 42 32.00 8.30 -7.84
C GLY A 42 32.01 6.79 -7.59
N ASN A 43 32.60 6.37 -6.48
CA ASN A 43 32.72 4.96 -6.13
C ASN A 43 31.40 4.43 -5.54
N LEU A 44 30.58 3.76 -6.37
CA LEU A 44 29.32 3.18 -5.96
C LEU A 44 29.46 2.14 -4.83
N PRO A 45 30.41 1.17 -4.87
CA PRO A 45 30.61 0.23 -3.78
C PRO A 45 30.85 0.91 -2.43
N ALA A 46 31.71 1.91 -2.37
CA ALA A 46 31.98 2.66 -1.14
C ALA A 46 30.75 3.46 -0.66
N ALA A 47 29.98 4.03 -1.58
CA ALA A 47 28.74 4.73 -1.25
C ALA A 47 27.66 3.78 -0.71
N LEU A 48 27.58 2.55 -1.23
CA LEU A 48 26.66 1.52 -0.72
C LEU A 48 27.08 1.03 0.69
N GLU A 49 28.37 1.01 1.00
CA GLU A 49 28.84 0.75 2.37
C GLU A 49 28.43 1.86 3.34
N GLN A 50 28.51 3.13 2.91
CA GLN A 50 28.00 4.24 3.70
C GLN A 50 26.48 4.18 3.89
N LEU A 51 25.74 3.74 2.86
CA LEU A 51 24.30 3.52 2.96
C LEU A 51 23.98 2.42 3.99
N ASP A 52 24.74 1.34 3.98
CA ASP A 52 24.58 0.23 4.93
C ASP A 52 24.92 0.67 6.37
N ALA A 53 25.94 1.52 6.53
CA ALA A 53 26.29 2.13 7.82
C ALA A 53 25.18 3.09 8.31
N LEU A 54 24.58 3.90 7.42
CA LEU A 54 23.48 4.79 7.75
C LEU A 54 22.23 4.03 8.21
N ALA A 55 22.05 2.80 7.74
CA ALA A 55 20.95 1.91 8.15
C ALA A 55 21.11 1.39 9.59
N GLU A 56 22.26 1.57 10.23
CA GLU A 56 22.49 1.09 11.59
C GLU A 56 21.50 1.73 12.57
N GLY A 57 20.84 0.88 13.38
CA GLY A 57 19.78 1.30 14.31
C GLY A 57 18.43 1.60 13.66
N ALA A 58 18.29 1.57 12.33
CA ALA A 58 16.99 1.56 11.68
C ALA A 58 16.28 0.23 11.94
N ARG A 59 14.96 0.27 12.11
CA ARG A 59 14.14 -0.91 12.34
C ARG A 59 13.51 -1.47 11.08
N PHE A 60 13.43 -0.66 10.02
CA PHE A 60 12.89 -1.04 8.72
C PHE A 60 13.37 -0.10 7.62
N LEU A 61 13.31 -0.57 6.39
CA LEU A 61 13.47 0.25 5.20
C LEU A 61 12.12 0.83 4.78
N LEU A 62 12.15 2.06 4.32
CA LEU A 62 11.00 2.78 3.79
C LEU A 62 11.32 3.24 2.37
N GLY A 63 10.37 3.13 1.47
CA GLY A 63 10.48 3.66 0.12
C GLY A 63 9.13 3.74 -0.58
N HIS A 64 9.11 4.28 -1.77
CA HIS A 64 7.94 4.37 -2.61
C HIS A 64 8.14 3.52 -3.86
N ASN A 65 7.47 2.39 -3.96
CA ASN A 65 7.75 1.32 -4.92
C ASN A 65 9.07 0.57 -4.66
N LEU A 66 9.51 0.61 -3.41
CA LEU A 66 10.79 0.06 -2.95
C LEU A 66 10.91 -1.44 -3.24
N ILE A 67 9.83 -2.20 -3.00
CA ILE A 67 9.82 -3.66 -3.15
C ILE A 67 10.04 -4.06 -4.61
N ALA A 68 9.38 -3.39 -5.55
CA ALA A 68 9.43 -3.75 -6.95
C ALA A 68 10.61 -3.11 -7.70
N PHE A 69 11.21 -2.05 -7.16
CA PHE A 69 12.23 -1.28 -7.88
C PHE A 69 13.56 -1.19 -7.13
N ASP A 70 13.63 -0.51 -5.99
CA ASP A 70 14.91 -0.18 -5.36
C ASP A 70 15.62 -1.41 -4.79
N LEU A 71 14.90 -2.29 -4.10
CA LEU A 71 15.49 -3.47 -3.47
C LEU A 71 16.14 -4.43 -4.47
N PRO A 72 15.52 -4.76 -5.62
CA PRO A 72 16.17 -5.57 -6.65
C PRO A 72 17.47 -4.96 -7.16
N HIS A 73 17.52 -3.63 -7.37
CA HIS A 73 18.71 -2.94 -7.84
C HIS A 73 19.82 -2.89 -6.79
N LEU A 74 19.48 -2.68 -5.51
CA LEU A 74 20.43 -2.74 -4.40
C LEU A 74 21.01 -4.15 -4.26
N ALA A 75 20.17 -5.17 -4.28
CA ALA A 75 20.59 -6.57 -4.18
C ALA A 75 21.48 -6.99 -5.36
N ALA A 76 21.18 -6.52 -6.57
CA ALA A 76 22.02 -6.77 -7.74
C ALA A 76 23.37 -6.05 -7.68
N ALA A 77 23.39 -4.82 -7.13
CA ALA A 77 24.63 -4.05 -7.03
C ALA A 77 25.55 -4.53 -5.89
N LYS A 78 24.98 -4.92 -4.73
CA LYS A 78 25.72 -5.40 -3.55
C LYS A 78 24.83 -6.29 -2.70
N PRO A 79 24.83 -7.61 -2.93
CA PRO A 79 23.91 -8.57 -2.29
C PRO A 79 24.18 -8.81 -0.80
N ASP A 80 25.36 -8.44 -0.31
CA ASP A 80 25.81 -8.62 1.07
C ASP A 80 25.46 -7.45 2.00
N LEU A 81 24.75 -6.43 1.51
CA LEU A 81 24.28 -5.33 2.34
C LEU A 81 23.39 -5.83 3.49
N ARG A 82 23.72 -5.43 4.71
CA ARG A 82 22.95 -5.77 5.92
C ARG A 82 21.55 -5.16 5.89
N LEU A 83 21.42 -3.98 5.30
CA LEU A 83 20.11 -3.29 5.18
C LEU A 83 19.08 -4.12 4.40
N LEU A 84 19.48 -4.98 3.46
CA LEU A 84 18.57 -5.87 2.72
C LEU A 84 17.87 -6.91 3.61
N LYS A 85 18.35 -7.11 4.83
CA LYS A 85 17.74 -8.00 5.85
C LYS A 85 16.73 -7.26 6.73
N LEU A 86 16.64 -5.94 6.62
CA LEU A 86 15.66 -5.16 7.38
C LEU A 86 14.24 -5.42 6.85
N PRO A 87 13.24 -5.41 7.74
CA PRO A 87 11.84 -5.37 7.33
C PRO A 87 11.57 -4.17 6.42
N VAL A 88 10.62 -4.32 5.50
CA VAL A 88 10.32 -3.30 4.48
C VAL A 88 8.92 -2.75 4.66
N VAL A 89 8.76 -1.45 4.49
CA VAL A 89 7.47 -0.78 4.33
C VAL A 89 7.50 0.00 3.01
N ASP A 90 6.56 -0.30 2.14
CA ASP A 90 6.41 0.35 0.85
C ASP A 90 5.20 1.29 0.87
N THR A 91 5.46 2.59 0.75
CA THR A 91 4.40 3.60 0.81
C THR A 91 3.46 3.56 -0.39
N LEU A 92 3.90 3.05 -1.55
CA LEU A 92 3.01 2.84 -2.70
C LEU A 92 1.93 1.80 -2.36
N TRP A 93 2.30 0.72 -1.69
CA TRP A 93 1.37 -0.34 -1.31
C TRP A 93 0.39 0.11 -0.21
N LEU A 94 0.82 0.97 0.72
CA LEU A 94 -0.04 1.53 1.75
C LEU A 94 -1.01 2.61 1.24
N ASN A 95 -0.68 3.28 0.14
CA ASN A 95 -1.45 4.42 -0.34
C ASN A 95 -2.93 4.11 -0.61
N PRO A 96 -3.33 3.02 -1.28
CA PRO A 96 -4.74 2.74 -1.51
C PRO A 96 -5.53 2.41 -0.24
N LEU A 97 -4.85 1.93 0.81
CA LEU A 97 -5.46 1.67 2.11
C LEU A 97 -5.67 2.98 2.86
N ALA A 98 -4.67 3.85 2.88
CA ALA A 98 -4.73 5.14 3.58
C ALA A 98 -5.59 6.18 2.86
N PHE A 99 -5.59 6.17 1.52
CA PHE A 99 -6.23 7.17 0.66
C PHE A 99 -7.06 6.53 -0.47
N PRO A 100 -8.11 5.75 -0.15
CA PRO A 100 -8.86 4.96 -1.14
C PRO A 100 -9.67 5.82 -2.14
N ARG A 101 -9.80 7.13 -1.89
CA ARG A 101 -10.44 8.10 -2.82
C ARG A 101 -9.45 8.74 -3.80
N ASN A 102 -8.14 8.54 -3.59
CA ASN A 102 -7.13 9.11 -4.46
C ASN A 102 -6.82 8.15 -5.62
N PRO A 103 -7.00 8.55 -6.89
CA PRO A 103 -6.66 7.72 -8.03
C PRO A 103 -5.15 7.68 -8.33
N TYR A 104 -4.39 8.63 -7.79
CA TYR A 104 -2.96 8.81 -8.08
C TYR A 104 -2.13 8.52 -6.84
N HIS A 105 -1.19 7.60 -6.97
CA HIS A 105 -0.34 7.16 -5.87
C HIS A 105 1.15 7.40 -6.12
N HIS A 106 1.52 8.14 -7.16
CA HIS A 106 2.89 8.59 -7.39
C HIS A 106 3.30 9.67 -6.38
N LEU A 107 4.59 9.74 -6.06
CA LEU A 107 5.14 10.87 -5.32
C LEU A 107 4.93 12.16 -6.11
N VAL A 108 4.17 13.11 -5.55
CA VAL A 108 3.86 14.38 -6.23
C VAL A 108 5.00 15.35 -5.96
N LYS A 109 5.91 15.47 -6.91
CA LYS A 109 7.13 16.28 -6.79
C LYS A 109 6.92 17.79 -6.98
N HIS A 110 5.77 18.26 -7.50
CA HIS A 110 5.68 19.61 -8.05
C HIS A 110 4.33 20.30 -7.92
N TYR A 111 3.65 20.17 -6.78
CA TYR A 111 2.52 21.03 -6.45
C TYR A 111 2.95 22.10 -5.43
N GLN A 112 3.63 23.13 -5.90
CA GLN A 112 3.73 24.41 -5.17
C GLN A 112 2.91 25.45 -5.94
N ASP A 113 1.95 26.05 -5.25
CA ASP A 113 1.14 27.18 -5.75
C ASP A 113 0.28 26.88 -6.98
N GLY A 114 -0.22 25.65 -7.13
CA GLY A 114 -1.09 25.29 -8.26
C GLY A 114 -0.40 25.23 -9.61
N GLN A 115 0.93 25.31 -9.68
CA GLN A 115 1.71 25.22 -10.91
C GLN A 115 2.62 24.01 -10.93
N LEU A 116 2.59 23.26 -12.04
CA LEU A 116 3.52 22.17 -12.33
C LEU A 116 4.90 22.78 -12.62
N LYS A 117 5.81 22.80 -11.66
CA LYS A 117 7.20 23.23 -11.92
C LYS A 117 7.94 22.15 -12.69
N ARG A 118 8.11 22.34 -13.99
CA ARG A 118 9.02 21.57 -14.84
C ARG A 118 10.47 21.87 -14.42
N GLY A 119 11.23 20.89 -13.92
CA GLY A 119 12.67 21.10 -13.75
C GLY A 119 13.42 20.34 -12.68
N ARG A 120 12.76 19.60 -11.76
CA ARG A 120 13.43 18.73 -10.79
C ARG A 120 12.82 17.33 -10.82
N VAL A 121 12.92 16.69 -11.98
CA VAL A 121 12.17 15.44 -12.23
C VAL A 121 12.77 14.24 -11.50
N ASN A 122 14.07 14.26 -11.15
CA ASN A 122 14.74 13.11 -10.54
C ASN A 122 15.75 13.58 -9.49
N ASP A 123 15.28 13.82 -8.27
CA ASP A 123 16.11 14.15 -7.11
C ASP A 123 15.84 13.12 -6.00
N PRO A 124 16.71 12.08 -5.87
CA PRO A 124 16.51 11.01 -4.89
C PRO A 124 16.44 11.52 -3.44
N LEU A 125 17.11 12.62 -3.11
CA LEU A 125 17.03 13.17 -1.75
C LEU A 125 15.64 13.74 -1.45
N LEU A 126 15.09 14.50 -2.40
CA LEU A 126 13.74 15.02 -2.28
C LEU A 126 12.72 13.87 -2.22
N ASP A 127 12.91 12.83 -3.02
CA ASP A 127 11.99 11.69 -3.07
C ASP A 127 12.02 10.86 -1.78
N ALA A 128 13.19 10.64 -1.20
CA ALA A 128 13.33 9.99 0.11
C ALA A 128 12.68 10.84 1.24
N GLN A 129 12.78 12.17 1.18
CA GLN A 129 12.12 13.07 2.14
C GLN A 129 10.60 13.08 1.97
N LEU A 130 10.09 13.17 0.74
CA LEU A 130 8.66 13.10 0.43
C LEU A 130 8.05 11.75 0.84
N THR A 131 8.79 10.67 0.68
CA THR A 131 8.39 9.34 1.13
C THR A 131 8.16 9.29 2.64
N LEU A 132 9.03 9.93 3.43
CA LEU A 132 8.83 10.07 4.88
C LEU A 132 7.57 10.89 5.22
N GLU A 133 7.31 11.95 4.47
CA GLU A 133 6.11 12.77 4.65
C GLU A 133 4.84 11.97 4.31
N VAL A 134 4.85 11.28 3.16
CA VAL A 134 3.74 10.38 2.76
C VAL A 134 3.49 9.33 3.83
N PHE A 135 4.52 8.71 4.38
CA PHE A 135 4.38 7.70 5.43
C PHE A 135 3.76 8.27 6.71
N ARG A 136 4.15 9.46 7.13
CA ARG A 136 3.52 10.15 8.27
C ARG A 136 2.04 10.44 8.02
N ASN A 137 1.71 10.89 6.81
CA ASN A 137 0.33 11.16 6.40
C ASN A 137 -0.50 9.87 6.33
N GLN A 138 0.06 8.77 5.83
CA GLN A 138 -0.56 7.44 5.85
C GLN A 138 -0.85 6.97 7.28
N HIS A 139 0.12 7.08 8.17
CA HIS A 139 -0.07 6.74 9.58
C HIS A 139 -1.21 7.55 10.20
N ALA A 140 -1.24 8.86 9.96
CA ALA A 140 -2.28 9.75 10.49
C ALA A 140 -3.67 9.45 9.90
N ALA A 141 -3.76 9.05 8.62
CA ALA A 141 -5.00 8.67 7.97
C ALA A 141 -5.52 7.33 8.51
N LEU A 142 -4.66 6.32 8.59
CA LEU A 142 -5.00 4.99 9.09
C LEU A 142 -5.37 4.99 10.57
N ALA A 143 -4.78 5.88 11.38
CA ALA A 143 -5.16 6.06 12.79
C ALA A 143 -6.61 6.58 12.98
N LYS A 144 -7.21 7.14 11.93
CA LYS A 144 -8.60 7.64 11.92
C LYS A 144 -9.57 6.67 11.23
N THR A 145 -9.06 5.59 10.67
CA THR A 145 -9.85 4.58 9.96
C THR A 145 -10.56 3.67 10.98
N ALA A 146 -11.71 3.11 10.59
CA ALA A 146 -12.47 2.18 11.43
C ALA A 146 -11.57 1.04 11.94
N PRO A 147 -11.57 0.75 13.25
CA PRO A 147 -10.65 -0.24 13.85
C PRO A 147 -10.71 -1.63 13.22
N ASP A 148 -11.93 -2.10 12.88
CA ASP A 148 -12.12 -3.42 12.25
C ASP A 148 -11.49 -3.48 10.86
N LEU A 149 -11.56 -2.38 10.10
CA LEU A 149 -10.94 -2.31 8.78
C LEU A 149 -9.41 -2.33 8.87
N VAL A 150 -8.84 -1.59 9.83
CA VAL A 150 -7.39 -1.62 10.10
C VAL A 150 -6.94 -3.00 10.59
N LEU A 151 -7.76 -3.67 11.39
CA LEU A 151 -7.53 -5.03 11.85
C LEU A 151 -7.51 -6.02 10.67
N ALA A 152 -8.52 -5.95 9.78
CA ALA A 152 -8.59 -6.78 8.59
C ALA A 152 -7.36 -6.57 7.68
N TRP A 153 -6.95 -5.34 7.44
CA TRP A 153 -5.74 -5.03 6.66
C TRP A 153 -4.47 -5.57 7.32
N HIS A 154 -4.34 -5.44 8.65
CA HIS A 154 -3.21 -5.98 9.38
C HIS A 154 -3.06 -7.49 9.11
N TRP A 155 -4.15 -8.25 9.23
CA TRP A 155 -4.14 -9.69 8.98
C TRP A 155 -3.86 -10.04 7.51
N LEU A 156 -4.56 -9.40 6.56
CA LEU A 156 -4.48 -9.68 5.13
C LEU A 156 -3.10 -9.37 4.53
N THR A 157 -2.44 -8.31 4.98
CA THR A 157 -1.20 -7.82 4.37
C THR A 157 0.07 -8.37 5.02
N THR A 158 -0.06 -9.14 6.12
CA THR A 158 1.09 -9.61 6.90
C THR A 158 1.17 -11.14 7.03
N ALA A 159 0.43 -11.87 6.20
CA ALA A 159 0.40 -13.33 6.23
C ALA A 159 1.75 -13.98 5.85
N ASN A 160 2.56 -13.30 5.04
CA ASN A 160 3.82 -13.81 4.51
C ASN A 160 5.03 -13.15 5.18
N ASN A 161 6.19 -13.81 5.15
CA ASN A 161 7.45 -13.34 5.74
C ASN A 161 7.89 -11.95 5.25
N GLY A 162 7.47 -11.51 4.04
CA GLY A 162 7.68 -10.15 3.54
C GLY A 162 6.87 -9.06 4.26
N GLY A 163 5.88 -9.45 5.07
CA GLY A 163 5.02 -8.54 5.82
C GLY A 163 5.58 -8.01 7.14
N ALA A 164 6.80 -8.40 7.56
CA ALA A 164 7.32 -8.07 8.89
C ALA A 164 7.41 -6.56 9.20
N GLY A 165 7.65 -5.72 8.19
CA GLY A 165 7.64 -4.25 8.35
C GLY A 165 6.22 -3.72 8.58
N LEU A 166 5.27 -4.23 7.82
CA LEU A 166 3.85 -3.89 7.93
C LEU A 166 3.24 -4.42 9.22
N ASP A 167 3.62 -5.62 9.67
CA ASP A 167 3.18 -6.18 10.95
C ASP A 167 3.53 -5.22 12.10
N ARG A 168 4.78 -4.78 12.17
CA ARG A 168 5.21 -3.78 13.17
C ARG A 168 4.51 -2.44 13.02
N PHE A 169 4.27 -2.00 11.80
CA PHE A 169 3.52 -0.78 11.52
C PHE A 169 2.08 -0.87 12.06
N PHE A 170 1.36 -1.93 11.71
CA PHE A 170 0.00 -2.13 12.19
C PHE A 170 -0.08 -2.42 13.70
N MET A 171 0.89 -3.14 14.26
CA MET A 171 1.00 -3.31 15.73
C MET A 171 1.13 -1.94 16.43
N SER A 172 1.98 -1.06 15.89
CA SER A 172 2.14 0.31 16.42
C SER A 172 0.85 1.13 16.33
N LEU A 173 0.11 0.97 15.22
CA LEU A 173 -1.12 1.70 14.96
C LEU A 173 -2.28 1.20 15.85
N ARG A 174 -2.40 -0.11 16.00
CA ARG A 174 -3.48 -0.76 16.77
C ARG A 174 -3.18 -0.92 18.26
N HIS A 175 -1.91 -0.80 18.66
CA HIS A 175 -1.41 -1.15 20.00
C HIS A 175 -1.72 -2.61 20.40
N LYS A 176 -1.82 -3.50 19.42
CA LYS A 176 -2.14 -4.93 19.58
C LYS A 176 -1.29 -5.76 18.61
N ALA A 177 -1.04 -7.01 18.99
CA ALA A 177 -0.42 -7.99 18.13
C ALA A 177 -1.25 -8.26 16.86
N ARG A 178 -0.67 -8.97 15.88
CA ARG A 178 -1.39 -9.46 14.70
C ARG A 178 -2.62 -10.25 15.14
N PRO A 179 -3.82 -9.99 14.57
CA PRO A 179 -5.03 -10.70 14.93
C PRO A 179 -4.97 -12.18 14.51
N GLY A 180 -5.70 -13.03 15.22
CA GLY A 180 -5.97 -14.39 14.79
C GLY A 180 -6.97 -14.45 13.64
N ASP A 181 -7.09 -15.62 13.02
CA ASP A 181 -7.94 -15.83 11.85
C ASP A 181 -9.42 -15.53 12.15
N ASP A 182 -9.97 -16.03 13.26
CA ASP A 182 -11.36 -15.81 13.65
C ASP A 182 -11.68 -14.33 13.86
N GLU A 183 -10.80 -13.59 14.55
CA GLU A 183 -10.95 -12.15 14.79
C GLU A 183 -10.93 -11.37 13.46
N ALA A 184 -10.02 -11.74 12.56
CA ALA A 184 -9.88 -11.09 11.27
C ALA A 184 -11.07 -11.38 10.34
N LEU A 185 -11.52 -12.63 10.26
CA LEU A 185 -12.68 -13.02 9.47
C LEU A 185 -13.95 -12.35 9.97
N ALA A 186 -14.14 -12.25 11.29
CA ALA A 186 -15.26 -11.52 11.87
C ALA A 186 -15.24 -10.03 11.50
N ALA A 187 -14.07 -9.39 11.53
CA ALA A 187 -13.91 -7.98 11.13
C ALA A 187 -14.20 -7.78 9.63
N ILE A 188 -13.71 -8.68 8.75
CA ILE A 188 -13.99 -8.63 7.30
C ILE A 188 -15.49 -8.80 7.06
N CYS A 189 -16.13 -9.78 7.73
CA CYS A 189 -17.57 -10.01 7.65
C CYS A 189 -18.37 -8.76 8.04
N ALA A 190 -18.00 -8.12 9.15
CA ALA A 190 -18.65 -6.89 9.61
C ALA A 190 -18.51 -5.73 8.60
N GLN A 191 -17.34 -5.61 7.94
CA GLN A 191 -17.12 -4.59 6.89
C GLN A 191 -17.94 -4.86 5.61
N LEU A 192 -18.21 -6.10 5.29
CA LEU A 192 -18.98 -6.49 4.10
C LEU A 192 -20.49 -6.54 4.35
N ALA A 193 -20.92 -6.57 5.61
CA ALA A 193 -22.33 -6.68 5.97
C ALA A 193 -23.16 -5.52 5.40
N GLY A 194 -24.21 -5.84 4.66
CA GLY A 194 -25.10 -4.86 4.02
C GLY A 194 -24.46 -4.05 2.88
N GLN A 195 -23.20 -4.34 2.51
CA GLN A 195 -22.48 -3.65 1.42
C GLN A 195 -22.12 -4.56 0.24
N ALA A 196 -22.34 -5.86 0.38
CA ALA A 196 -21.93 -6.86 -0.59
C ALA A 196 -22.89 -8.05 -0.63
N CYS A 197 -22.84 -8.80 -1.74
CA CYS A 197 -23.56 -10.06 -1.89
C CYS A 197 -23.12 -11.08 -0.84
N GLN A 198 -24.04 -11.56 -0.03
CA GLN A 198 -23.76 -12.47 1.09
C GLN A 198 -23.25 -13.84 0.63
N THR A 199 -23.76 -14.36 -0.48
CA THR A 199 -23.33 -15.65 -1.04
C THR A 199 -21.86 -15.58 -1.47
N TYR A 200 -21.50 -14.57 -2.26
CA TYR A 200 -20.11 -14.38 -2.66
C TYR A 200 -19.18 -13.97 -1.49
N MET A 201 -19.70 -13.32 -0.48
CA MET A 201 -18.98 -13.05 0.75
C MET A 201 -18.54 -14.35 1.44
N GLY A 202 -19.43 -15.35 1.56
CA GLY A 202 -19.08 -16.65 2.12
C GLY A 202 -17.93 -17.33 1.37
N ASP A 203 -17.99 -17.36 0.03
CA ASP A 203 -16.94 -17.93 -0.82
C ASP A 203 -15.57 -17.21 -0.63
N ILE A 204 -15.63 -15.88 -0.52
CA ILE A 204 -14.41 -15.06 -0.36
C ILE A 204 -13.79 -15.24 1.02
N LEU A 205 -14.62 -15.33 2.07
CA LEU A 205 -14.16 -15.58 3.44
C LEU A 205 -13.52 -16.96 3.59
N ALA A 206 -13.98 -17.97 2.85
CA ALA A 206 -13.39 -19.31 2.87
C ALA A 206 -11.92 -19.34 2.43
N ASP A 207 -11.48 -18.37 1.62
CA ASP A 207 -10.08 -18.23 1.15
C ASP A 207 -9.53 -16.82 1.39
N ALA A 208 -9.98 -16.14 2.43
CA ALA A 208 -9.59 -14.73 2.66
C ALA A 208 -8.07 -14.54 2.83
N ALA A 209 -7.38 -15.49 3.47
CA ALA A 209 -5.93 -15.46 3.64
C ALA A 209 -5.20 -15.56 2.29
N GLY A 210 -5.67 -16.41 1.37
CA GLY A 210 -5.12 -16.56 0.03
C GLY A 210 -5.32 -15.32 -0.84
N GLN A 211 -6.38 -14.54 -0.60
CA GLN A 211 -6.64 -13.30 -1.32
C GLN A 211 -5.71 -12.13 -0.89
N GLY A 212 -5.26 -12.11 0.35
CA GLY A 212 -4.26 -11.18 0.89
C GLY A 212 -4.47 -9.72 0.46
N TRP A 213 -3.48 -9.15 -0.21
CA TRP A 213 -3.52 -7.75 -0.70
C TRP A 213 -4.69 -7.44 -1.62
N ALA A 214 -5.12 -8.38 -2.46
CA ALA A 214 -6.24 -8.16 -3.36
C ALA A 214 -7.54 -7.89 -2.58
N LEU A 215 -7.79 -8.64 -1.51
CA LEU A 215 -8.93 -8.42 -0.64
C LEU A 215 -8.77 -7.15 0.20
N ALA A 216 -7.56 -6.84 0.67
CA ALA A 216 -7.29 -5.60 1.39
C ALA A 216 -7.64 -4.36 0.55
N TYR A 217 -7.27 -4.34 -0.73
CA TYR A 217 -7.63 -3.25 -1.65
C TYR A 217 -9.12 -3.24 -2.00
N ALA A 218 -9.74 -4.39 -2.13
CA ALA A 218 -11.19 -4.47 -2.34
C ALA A 218 -11.96 -3.87 -1.15
N LEU A 219 -11.56 -4.19 0.08
CA LEU A 219 -12.15 -3.62 1.30
C LEU A 219 -11.92 -2.10 1.38
N ALA A 220 -10.72 -1.61 1.04
CA ALA A 220 -10.44 -0.18 0.98
C ALA A 220 -11.34 0.55 -0.01
N TRP A 221 -11.52 -0.03 -1.19
CA TRP A 221 -12.43 0.50 -2.21
C TRP A 221 -13.89 0.50 -1.72
N LEU A 222 -14.34 -0.59 -1.12
CA LEU A 222 -15.70 -0.73 -0.60
C LEU A 222 -15.99 0.24 0.56
N SER A 223 -15.01 0.51 1.42
CA SER A 223 -15.16 1.40 2.57
C SER A 223 -15.54 2.84 2.21
N VAL A 224 -15.30 3.26 0.97
CA VAL A 224 -15.63 4.58 0.44
C VAL A 224 -16.57 4.51 -0.76
N ALA A 225 -17.20 3.36 -0.99
CA ALA A 225 -18.10 3.12 -2.11
C ALA A 225 -19.29 4.08 -2.12
N GLY A 226 -19.73 4.46 -3.29
CA GLY A 226 -20.79 5.44 -3.52
C GLY A 226 -20.40 6.46 -4.61
N GLY A 227 -19.54 6.06 -5.58
CA GLY A 227 -19.12 6.88 -6.72
C GLY A 227 -17.80 7.62 -6.50
N ASN A 228 -17.25 7.61 -5.27
CA ASN A 228 -16.02 8.33 -4.94
C ASN A 228 -14.78 7.42 -4.82
N SER A 229 -14.93 6.12 -5.08
CA SER A 229 -13.85 5.16 -5.01
C SER A 229 -13.23 4.92 -6.38
N VAL A 230 -11.92 4.94 -6.46
CA VAL A 230 -11.18 4.68 -7.69
C VAL A 230 -10.13 3.61 -7.43
N MET A 231 -10.18 2.52 -8.22
CA MET A 231 -9.13 1.50 -8.22
C MET A 231 -7.94 2.02 -9.04
N PRO A 232 -6.77 2.28 -8.41
CA PRO A 232 -5.61 2.79 -9.13
C PRO A 232 -5.17 1.83 -10.25
N PRO A 233 -4.72 2.34 -11.41
CA PRO A 233 -4.27 1.49 -12.53
C PRO A 233 -3.17 0.49 -12.13
N TRP A 234 -2.22 0.89 -11.29
CA TRP A 234 -1.15 0.01 -10.84
C TRP A 234 -1.67 -1.15 -9.96
N VAL A 235 -2.71 -0.91 -9.13
CA VAL A 235 -3.37 -1.98 -8.36
C VAL A 235 -4.03 -2.98 -9.30
N ARG A 236 -4.73 -2.50 -10.32
CA ARG A 236 -5.34 -3.40 -11.32
C ARG A 236 -4.31 -4.24 -12.05
N HIS A 237 -3.12 -3.70 -12.28
CA HIS A 237 -2.04 -4.41 -12.95
C HIS A 237 -1.35 -5.43 -12.03
N GLN A 238 -0.99 -5.04 -10.81
CA GLN A 238 -0.27 -5.91 -9.87
C GLN A 238 -1.19 -6.88 -9.11
N PHE A 239 -2.42 -6.45 -8.84
CA PHE A 239 -3.41 -7.21 -8.06
C PHE A 239 -4.74 -7.30 -8.82
N PRO A 240 -4.78 -7.96 -10.01
CA PRO A 240 -5.98 -8.02 -10.84
C PRO A 240 -7.17 -8.65 -10.12
N GLN A 241 -6.91 -9.53 -9.15
CA GLN A 241 -7.95 -10.16 -8.32
C GLN A 241 -8.75 -9.14 -7.51
N ALA A 242 -8.20 -7.99 -7.15
CA ALA A 242 -8.94 -6.96 -6.43
C ALA A 242 -10.17 -6.48 -7.22
N GLY A 243 -10.02 -6.28 -8.53
CA GLY A 243 -11.15 -5.94 -9.40
C GLY A 243 -12.17 -7.09 -9.57
N VAL A 244 -11.69 -8.33 -9.59
CA VAL A 244 -12.56 -9.53 -9.64
C VAL A 244 -13.38 -9.63 -8.36
N LEU A 245 -12.76 -9.45 -7.19
CA LEU A 245 -13.45 -9.48 -5.89
C LEU A 245 -14.54 -8.41 -5.80
N ILE A 246 -14.24 -7.17 -6.19
CA ILE A 246 -15.22 -6.08 -6.19
C ILE A 246 -16.41 -6.44 -7.10
N ARG A 247 -16.16 -6.93 -8.32
CA ARG A 247 -17.20 -7.32 -9.25
C ARG A 247 -18.09 -8.43 -8.67
N ARG A 248 -17.50 -9.46 -8.06
CA ARG A 248 -18.27 -10.54 -7.41
C ARG A 248 -19.10 -10.01 -6.25
N LEU A 249 -18.52 -9.17 -5.40
CA LEU A 249 -19.21 -8.66 -4.21
C LEU A 249 -20.34 -7.71 -4.52
N ARG A 250 -20.24 -6.90 -5.59
CA ARG A 250 -21.20 -5.82 -5.87
C ARG A 250 -21.93 -5.90 -7.19
N ASP A 251 -21.23 -6.29 -8.26
CA ASP A 251 -21.72 -6.07 -9.61
C ASP A 251 -22.27 -7.36 -10.26
N SER A 252 -22.08 -8.52 -9.61
CA SER A 252 -22.56 -9.81 -10.12
C SER A 252 -23.70 -10.33 -9.27
N ALA A 253 -24.81 -10.73 -9.90
CA ALA A 253 -25.86 -11.44 -9.25
C ALA A 253 -25.42 -12.86 -8.86
N CYS A 254 -25.70 -13.30 -7.63
CA CYS A 254 -25.56 -14.69 -7.24
C CYS A 254 -26.79 -15.49 -7.63
N ALA A 255 -26.65 -16.82 -7.61
CA ALA A 255 -27.75 -17.73 -7.93
C ALA A 255 -28.74 -17.94 -6.75
N ASP A 256 -28.43 -17.42 -5.56
CA ASP A 256 -29.26 -17.58 -4.37
C ASP A 256 -30.48 -16.64 -4.43
N PRO A 257 -31.72 -17.19 -4.54
CA PRO A 257 -32.94 -16.38 -4.57
C PRO A 257 -33.24 -15.67 -3.24
N ALA A 258 -32.64 -16.13 -2.13
CA ALA A 258 -32.81 -15.52 -0.82
C ALA A 258 -31.87 -14.32 -0.59
N CYS A 259 -30.85 -14.11 -1.45
CA CYS A 259 -29.92 -13.01 -1.30
C CYS A 259 -30.59 -11.63 -1.45
N ALA A 260 -30.84 -10.97 -0.33
CA ALA A 260 -31.53 -9.67 -0.30
C ALA A 260 -30.74 -8.60 -1.09
N TRP A 261 -29.40 -8.61 -1.02
CA TRP A 261 -28.55 -7.70 -1.78
C TRP A 261 -28.76 -7.80 -3.29
N CYS A 262 -28.74 -9.04 -3.83
CA CYS A 262 -28.91 -9.26 -5.26
C CYS A 262 -30.33 -8.96 -5.73
N ARG A 263 -31.36 -9.27 -4.93
CA ARG A 263 -32.75 -8.92 -5.24
C ARG A 263 -32.92 -7.42 -5.39
N GLU A 264 -32.45 -6.65 -4.42
CA GLU A 264 -32.61 -5.19 -4.42
C GLU A 264 -31.87 -4.52 -5.59
N ARG A 265 -30.65 -4.96 -5.89
CA ARG A 265 -29.79 -4.28 -6.89
C ARG A 265 -29.97 -4.77 -8.31
N HIS A 266 -30.22 -6.06 -8.50
CA HIS A 266 -30.31 -6.64 -9.84
C HIS A 266 -31.72 -6.65 -10.39
N ASP A 267 -32.74 -6.61 -9.54
CA ASP A 267 -34.12 -6.43 -10.02
C ASP A 267 -34.30 -5.01 -10.61
N ALA A 268 -33.75 -3.98 -9.96
CA ALA A 268 -33.73 -2.64 -10.53
C ALA A 268 -32.96 -2.56 -11.86
N GLN A 269 -31.85 -3.28 -12.02
CA GLN A 269 -31.15 -3.38 -13.30
C GLN A 269 -31.95 -4.12 -14.38
N LYS A 270 -32.66 -5.17 -14.02
CA LYS A 270 -33.57 -5.89 -14.93
C LYS A 270 -34.72 -5.01 -15.37
N GLU A 271 -35.31 -4.24 -14.47
CA GLU A 271 -36.35 -3.27 -14.81
C GLU A 271 -35.81 -2.18 -15.77
N LEU A 272 -34.65 -1.61 -15.49
CA LEU A 272 -34.02 -0.64 -16.37
C LEU A 272 -33.71 -1.22 -17.75
N ALA A 273 -33.18 -2.46 -17.81
CA ALA A 273 -32.92 -3.15 -19.07
C ALA A 273 -34.21 -3.38 -19.87
N HIS A 274 -35.29 -3.76 -19.17
CA HIS A 274 -36.61 -3.92 -19.78
C HIS A 274 -37.13 -2.59 -20.36
N TRP A 275 -37.00 -1.48 -19.61
CA TRP A 275 -37.46 -0.16 -20.06
C TRP A 275 -36.65 0.44 -21.21
N PHE A 276 -35.35 0.17 -21.27
CA PHE A 276 -34.47 0.70 -22.30
C PHE A 276 -34.13 -0.28 -23.43
N GLY A 277 -34.67 -1.50 -23.39
CA GLY A 277 -34.55 -2.49 -24.48
C GLY A 277 -33.14 -3.10 -24.63
N PHE A 278 -32.39 -3.23 -23.55
CA PHE A 278 -31.10 -3.90 -23.54
C PHE A 278 -31.23 -5.42 -23.35
#